data_0c835c87b561eee64bebe0cc1fe919c2
#
_entry.id   0c835c87b561eee64bebe0cc1fe919c2
#
_cell.length_a   1.000
_cell.length_b   1.000
_cell.length_c   1.000
_cell.angle_alpha   90.00
_cell.angle_beta   90.00
_cell.angle_gamma   90.00
#
_symmetry.space_group_name_H-M   'P 1'
#
loop_
_entity.id
_entity.type
_entity.pdbx_description
1 polymer ?
#
loop_
_entity_poly.entity_id
_entity_poly.type
_entity_poly.pdbx_seq_one_letter_code
_entity_poly.pdbx_strand_id
1 'polypeptide(L)'
;MATLPNLATTASLSPDVLAVYMMDELLERAERDTVFWNLAEKSTIPKGSGKTAQFTRYERLPLPEAPLEESVTPAAVPITLSTVDAVLDQWGAVVSMSDIVVLVIKHPLVQQARELLTLQHNELVDREVQVVAMGSSNIYFANNKTSRASLTQADVITTDDVRRMVAQLRAAGAPTYGGGRYRGVVDPFVEMDLSKDSTFQLAGVYSQVETLKDADIGRWMGVDWMRSNYIPIITLMNAAYAPATADTTAGNWTGGTGFGAGSTVRVVTTKMDPLTGFETQISTETAVTNAAAFAVKITMGGATAPTGTYKVYATLQGGVTGTATLQVRIRHTAPNSETIYLVAGGNPTTGTAFVVTGSGPVAPPVPPSAVNIHISYVMGRGYLGATQLDALKTYVVPATASESDPLAQRTKAGWKQMFKALVLNPVFGTRVESASAFG
;
A
#
# COMPACT_ATOMS: atom_id res chain seq x y z
N MET A 1 37.31 2.27 6.62
CA MET A 1 36.69 2.76 5.36
C MET A 1 35.31 2.18 5.27
N ALA A 2 34.28 3.00 5.35
CA ALA A 2 32.92 2.50 5.18
C ALA A 2 32.72 2.16 3.70
N THR A 3 32.51 0.89 3.40
CA THR A 3 32.04 0.43 2.09
C THR A 3 30.65 1.00 1.87
N LEU A 4 30.48 1.87 0.87
CA LEU A 4 29.17 2.37 0.48
C LEU A 4 28.37 1.19 -0.06
N PRO A 5 27.26 0.79 0.59
CA PRO A 5 26.39 -0.23 0.05
C PRO A 5 25.74 0.30 -1.23
N ASN A 6 25.63 -0.53 -2.25
CA ASN A 6 24.96 -0.28 -3.53
C ASN A 6 25.75 0.51 -4.58
N LEU A 7 27.08 0.42 -4.61
CA LEU A 7 27.84 0.82 -5.78
C LEU A 7 27.81 -0.34 -6.80
N ALA A 8 27.32 -0.10 -8.01
CA ALA A 8 27.49 -1.07 -9.11
C ALA A 8 28.97 -1.05 -9.54
N THR A 9 29.72 -2.05 -9.11
CA THR A 9 31.13 -2.25 -9.47
C THR A 9 31.27 -3.47 -10.37
N THR A 10 32.41 -3.65 -11.01
CA THR A 10 32.72 -4.86 -11.78
C THR A 10 32.66 -6.13 -10.93
N ALA A 11 32.90 -6.03 -9.61
CA ALA A 11 32.77 -7.14 -8.65
C ALA A 11 31.32 -7.46 -8.26
N SER A 12 30.39 -6.52 -8.41
CA SER A 12 28.95 -6.74 -8.16
C SER A 12 28.19 -7.24 -9.40
N LEU A 13 28.79 -7.15 -10.56
CA LEU A 13 28.33 -7.82 -11.78
C LEU A 13 28.95 -9.21 -11.81
N SER A 14 28.15 -10.24 -12.00
CA SER A 14 28.71 -11.60 -12.09
C SER A 14 29.75 -11.66 -13.21
N PRO A 15 30.85 -12.42 -13.02
CA PRO A 15 31.90 -12.54 -14.05
C PRO A 15 31.38 -12.98 -15.42
N ASP A 16 30.29 -13.72 -15.44
CA ASP A 16 29.62 -14.17 -16.66
C ASP A 16 29.06 -13.02 -17.51
N VAL A 17 28.69 -11.90 -16.90
CA VAL A 17 28.18 -10.72 -17.62
C VAL A 17 29.30 -9.98 -18.36
N LEU A 18 30.51 -10.07 -17.87
CA LEU A 18 31.70 -9.46 -18.50
C LEU A 18 32.36 -10.37 -19.54
N ALA A 19 32.18 -11.68 -19.43
CA ALA A 19 32.77 -12.68 -20.32
C ALA A 19 31.88 -13.10 -21.49
N VAL A 20 30.55 -12.80 -21.42
CA VAL A 20 29.58 -13.15 -22.46
C VAL A 20 29.44 -12.00 -23.47
N TYR A 21 29.38 -12.34 -24.75
CA TYR A 21 29.03 -11.38 -25.79
C TYR A 21 27.65 -10.80 -25.53
N MET A 22 27.55 -9.54 -25.18
CA MET A 22 26.31 -8.84 -24.97
C MET A 22 25.70 -8.49 -26.32
N MET A 23 24.47 -8.94 -26.56
CA MET A 23 23.68 -8.56 -27.73
C MET A 23 23.39 -7.04 -27.68
N ASP A 24 23.21 -6.43 -28.85
CA ASP A 24 22.89 -5.00 -28.93
C ASP A 24 21.46 -4.71 -28.49
N GLU A 25 20.59 -5.72 -28.54
CA GLU A 25 19.17 -5.62 -28.20
C GLU A 25 18.96 -5.89 -26.71
N LEU A 26 18.35 -4.93 -26.03
CA LEU A 26 17.93 -5.09 -24.64
C LEU A 26 16.58 -5.83 -24.59
N LEU A 27 16.46 -6.81 -23.69
CA LEU A 27 15.19 -7.49 -23.48
C LEU A 27 14.17 -6.52 -22.89
N GLU A 28 12.93 -6.67 -23.33
CA GLU A 28 11.81 -5.95 -22.75
C GLU A 28 11.62 -6.37 -21.29
N ARG A 29 11.24 -5.43 -20.47
CA ARG A 29 10.94 -5.65 -19.04
C ARG A 29 9.45 -5.51 -18.80
N ALA A 30 8.95 -6.24 -17.80
CA ALA A 30 7.59 -6.07 -17.34
C ALA A 30 7.41 -4.66 -16.73
N GLU A 31 6.43 -3.93 -17.24
CA GLU A 31 6.03 -2.62 -16.71
C GLU A 31 4.72 -2.76 -15.93
N ARG A 32 4.49 -1.83 -15.02
CA ARG A 32 3.29 -1.77 -14.18
C ARG A 32 2.37 -0.67 -14.64
N ASP A 33 1.07 -0.98 -14.65
CA ASP A 33 0.03 -0.03 -15.00
C ASP A 33 -0.20 0.96 -13.85
N THR A 34 0.23 2.20 -14.03
CA THR A 34 0.05 3.28 -13.04
C THR A 34 -1.22 4.05 -13.35
N VAL A 35 -2.27 3.84 -12.55
CA VAL A 35 -3.62 4.37 -12.80
C VAL A 35 -4.07 5.35 -11.72
N PHE A 36 -3.73 5.09 -10.46
CA PHE A 36 -4.26 5.82 -9.31
C PHE A 36 -3.86 7.29 -9.27
N TRP A 37 -2.62 7.61 -9.67
CA TRP A 37 -2.16 8.99 -9.73
C TRP A 37 -2.99 9.85 -10.69
N ASN A 38 -3.46 9.27 -11.79
CA ASN A 38 -4.27 9.97 -12.77
C ASN A 38 -5.73 10.18 -12.32
N LEU A 39 -6.19 9.38 -11.37
CA LEU A 39 -7.53 9.49 -10.78
C LEU A 39 -7.59 10.49 -9.62
N ALA A 40 -6.46 10.81 -9.00
CA ALA A 40 -6.40 11.77 -7.92
C ALA A 40 -6.59 13.21 -8.42
N GLU A 41 -7.30 14.02 -7.65
CA GLU A 41 -7.43 15.45 -7.89
C GLU A 41 -6.13 16.16 -7.48
N LYS A 42 -5.45 16.78 -8.46
CA LYS A 42 -4.11 17.33 -8.28
C LYS A 42 -4.16 18.77 -7.81
N SER A 43 -3.41 19.09 -6.76
CA SER A 43 -3.21 20.47 -6.29
C SER A 43 -1.71 20.75 -6.14
N THR A 44 -1.32 22.00 -6.37
CA THR A 44 0.08 22.42 -6.23
C THR A 44 0.17 23.55 -5.22
N ILE A 45 1.06 23.42 -4.24
CA ILE A 45 1.32 24.49 -3.28
C ILE A 45 2.33 25.48 -3.89
N PRO A 46 2.05 26.80 -3.83
CA PRO A 46 3.03 27.80 -4.24
C PRO A 46 4.29 27.73 -3.36
N LYS A 47 5.46 27.98 -3.97
CA LYS A 47 6.72 28.06 -3.21
C LYS A 47 6.64 29.17 -2.15
N GLY A 48 7.11 28.86 -0.95
CA GLY A 48 7.10 29.78 0.18
C GLY A 48 5.83 29.73 1.05
N SER A 49 4.83 28.90 0.70
CA SER A 49 3.55 28.76 1.44
C SER A 49 3.55 27.66 2.50
N GLY A 50 4.73 27.17 2.90
CA GLY A 50 4.85 26.13 3.92
C GLY A 50 4.81 24.71 3.36
N LYS A 51 4.74 23.74 4.28
CA LYS A 51 4.80 22.29 3.99
C LYS A 51 3.42 21.61 4.06
N THR A 52 2.40 22.31 4.53
CA THR A 52 1.06 21.76 4.76
C THR A 52 0.08 22.37 3.78
N ALA A 53 -0.66 21.53 3.05
CA ALA A 53 -1.82 21.92 2.29
C ALA A 53 -3.08 21.62 3.09
N GLN A 54 -4.00 22.58 3.12
CA GLN A 54 -5.31 22.39 3.74
C GLN A 54 -6.38 22.40 2.66
N PHE A 55 -7.15 21.32 2.58
CA PHE A 55 -8.33 21.23 1.74
C PHE A 55 -9.55 21.55 2.58
N THR A 56 -10.31 22.57 2.16
CA THR A 56 -11.48 23.04 2.90
C THR A 56 -12.74 22.71 2.13
N ARG A 57 -13.73 22.19 2.83
CA ARG A 57 -15.06 21.90 2.30
C ARG A 57 -16.11 22.63 3.15
N TYR A 58 -17.02 23.30 2.48
CA TYR A 58 -18.23 23.85 3.11
C TYR A 58 -19.26 22.74 3.26
N GLU A 59 -19.78 22.56 4.47
CA GLU A 59 -20.85 21.60 4.71
C GLU A 59 -22.20 22.16 4.20
N ARG A 60 -23.09 21.24 3.86
CA ARG A 60 -24.40 21.61 3.36
C ARG A 60 -25.22 22.25 4.48
N LEU A 61 -25.86 23.38 4.19
CA LEU A 61 -26.78 24.01 5.14
C LEU A 61 -28.05 23.14 5.33
N PRO A 62 -28.58 23.04 6.56
CA PRO A 62 -29.87 22.41 6.80
C PRO A 62 -30.97 23.18 6.06
N LEU A 63 -31.98 22.44 5.63
CA LEU A 63 -33.15 23.03 4.99
C LEU A 63 -34.01 23.75 6.04
N PRO A 64 -34.69 24.87 5.69
CA PRO A 64 -35.65 25.49 6.58
C PRO A 64 -36.77 24.51 6.93
N GLU A 65 -37.11 24.40 8.22
CA GLU A 65 -38.15 23.47 8.70
C GLU A 65 -39.57 24.05 8.64
N ALA A 66 -39.68 25.38 8.58
CA ALA A 66 -40.96 26.06 8.54
C ALA A 66 -40.96 27.26 7.58
N PRO A 67 -42.15 27.66 7.05
CA PRO A 67 -42.29 28.92 6.32
C PRO A 67 -42.00 30.11 7.23
N LEU A 68 -41.57 31.22 6.61
CA LEU A 68 -41.31 32.44 7.34
C LEU A 68 -42.64 33.01 7.89
N GLU A 69 -42.61 33.46 9.13
CA GLU A 69 -43.71 34.24 9.71
C GLU A 69 -43.54 35.74 9.37
N GLU A 70 -44.63 36.43 9.14
CA GLU A 70 -44.62 37.83 8.83
C GLU A 70 -44.04 38.66 9.98
N SER A 71 -43.09 39.54 9.66
CA SER A 71 -42.37 40.40 10.63
C SER A 71 -41.46 39.66 11.63
N VAL A 72 -41.21 38.36 11.45
CA VAL A 72 -40.26 37.63 12.28
C VAL A 72 -39.00 37.29 11.49
N THR A 73 -37.84 37.73 11.98
CA THR A 73 -36.54 37.39 11.38
C THR A 73 -36.15 35.99 11.82
N PRO A 74 -35.88 35.04 10.89
CA PRO A 74 -35.46 33.72 11.25
C PRO A 74 -34.07 33.72 11.89
N ALA A 75 -33.79 32.72 12.70
CA ALA A 75 -32.45 32.52 13.29
C ALA A 75 -31.40 32.27 12.22
N ALA A 76 -30.25 32.91 12.33
CA ALA A 76 -29.13 32.68 11.42
C ALA A 76 -28.56 31.28 11.57
N VAL A 77 -28.36 30.60 10.45
CA VAL A 77 -27.70 29.29 10.40
C VAL A 77 -26.21 29.48 10.20
N PRO A 78 -25.34 28.93 11.07
CA PRO A 78 -23.91 29.04 10.92
C PRO A 78 -23.41 28.22 9.72
N ILE A 79 -22.41 28.75 9.01
CA ILE A 79 -21.68 28.01 7.98
C ILE A 79 -20.62 27.16 8.65
N THR A 80 -20.67 25.86 8.47
CA THR A 80 -19.68 24.90 8.99
C THR A 80 -18.68 24.51 7.90
N LEU A 81 -17.42 24.40 8.30
CA LEU A 81 -16.30 24.03 7.44
C LEU A 81 -15.69 22.73 7.95
N SER A 82 -15.43 21.80 7.04
CA SER A 82 -14.55 20.65 7.32
C SER A 82 -13.24 20.82 6.55
N THR A 83 -12.13 20.49 7.21
CA THR A 83 -10.79 20.62 6.65
C THR A 83 -10.07 19.29 6.68
N VAL A 84 -9.27 19.04 5.63
CA VAL A 84 -8.37 17.90 5.56
C VAL A 84 -6.97 18.42 5.29
N ASP A 85 -6.03 18.12 6.19
CA ASP A 85 -4.67 18.61 6.11
C ASP A 85 -3.74 17.56 5.49
N ALA A 86 -2.90 17.99 4.56
CA ALA A 86 -1.86 17.18 3.92
C ALA A 86 -0.48 17.75 4.24
N VAL A 87 0.30 17.05 5.05
CA VAL A 87 1.71 17.39 5.29
C VAL A 87 2.56 16.68 4.25
N LEU A 88 3.28 17.45 3.41
CA LEU A 88 4.08 16.90 2.33
C LEU A 88 5.33 16.20 2.84
N ASP A 89 5.62 15.05 2.22
CA ASP A 89 6.83 14.28 2.43
C ASP A 89 7.76 14.38 1.22
N GLN A 90 9.06 14.36 1.49
CA GLN A 90 10.07 14.37 0.42
C GLN A 90 10.52 12.95 0.14
N TRP A 91 10.41 12.55 -1.13
CA TRP A 91 10.82 11.26 -1.64
C TRP A 91 11.96 11.41 -2.64
N GLY A 92 12.82 10.41 -2.73
CA GLY A 92 13.91 10.39 -3.70
C GLY A 92 14.71 9.12 -3.67
N ALA A 93 15.40 8.85 -4.77
CA ALA A 93 16.31 7.73 -4.90
C ALA A 93 17.56 8.16 -5.70
N VAL A 94 18.67 7.51 -5.42
CA VAL A 94 19.97 7.75 -6.08
C VAL A 94 20.60 6.43 -6.46
N VAL A 95 21.08 6.34 -7.71
CA VAL A 95 21.89 5.25 -8.22
C VAL A 95 23.31 5.78 -8.42
N SER A 96 24.31 5.06 -7.94
CA SER A 96 25.73 5.39 -8.11
C SER A 96 26.40 4.33 -8.99
N MET A 97 27.13 4.77 -9.99
CA MET A 97 27.82 3.93 -10.96
C MET A 97 29.32 4.27 -10.95
N SER A 98 30.18 3.26 -11.05
CA SER A 98 31.61 3.49 -11.16
C SER A 98 31.98 3.86 -12.60
N ASP A 99 33.03 4.65 -12.75
CA ASP A 99 33.62 5.08 -14.03
C ASP A 99 34.01 3.87 -14.89
N ILE A 100 34.63 2.86 -14.29
CA ILE A 100 35.06 1.64 -14.98
C ILE A 100 33.85 0.90 -15.58
N VAL A 101 32.78 0.77 -14.83
CA VAL A 101 31.53 0.10 -15.31
C VAL A 101 30.92 0.86 -16.48
N VAL A 102 30.89 2.20 -16.43
CA VAL A 102 30.39 3.04 -17.52
C VAL A 102 31.23 2.91 -18.78
N LEU A 103 32.57 2.72 -18.63
CA LEU A 103 33.49 2.57 -19.76
C LEU A 103 33.47 1.16 -20.38
N VAL A 104 33.25 0.12 -19.59
CA VAL A 104 33.37 -1.29 -20.04
C VAL A 104 32.05 -1.80 -20.61
N ILE A 105 30.91 -1.33 -20.13
CA ILE A 105 29.59 -1.80 -20.58
C ILE A 105 29.28 -1.24 -21.98
N LYS A 106 28.84 -2.13 -22.87
CA LYS A 106 28.44 -1.79 -24.25
C LYS A 106 27.18 -0.92 -24.31
N HIS A 107 26.24 -1.11 -23.37
CA HIS A 107 24.98 -0.37 -23.33
C HIS A 107 25.12 0.99 -22.63
N PRO A 108 24.29 1.99 -22.97
CA PRO A 108 24.30 3.31 -22.35
C PRO A 108 23.73 3.26 -20.91
N LEU A 109 24.56 2.80 -19.96
CA LEU A 109 24.17 2.55 -18.57
C LEU A 109 23.52 3.75 -17.88
N VAL A 110 24.03 4.96 -18.13
CA VAL A 110 23.51 6.19 -17.54
C VAL A 110 22.07 6.47 -18.03
N GLN A 111 21.81 6.20 -19.31
CA GLN A 111 20.45 6.35 -19.87
C GLN A 111 19.52 5.30 -19.28
N GLN A 112 19.92 4.04 -19.21
CA GLN A 112 19.14 2.97 -18.59
C GLN A 112 18.85 3.26 -17.11
N ALA A 113 19.81 3.77 -16.35
CA ALA A 113 19.61 4.18 -14.97
C ALA A 113 18.56 5.30 -14.84
N ARG A 114 18.54 6.26 -15.77
CA ARG A 114 17.50 7.33 -15.79
C ARG A 114 16.11 6.77 -16.07
N GLU A 115 15.97 5.85 -17.01
CA GLU A 115 14.70 5.19 -17.33
C GLU A 115 14.18 4.39 -16.13
N LEU A 116 15.05 3.58 -15.51
CA LEU A 116 14.70 2.82 -14.30
C LEU A 116 14.27 3.72 -13.13
N LEU A 117 14.97 4.84 -12.93
CA LEU A 117 14.61 5.81 -11.90
C LEU A 117 13.27 6.51 -12.19
N THR A 118 12.95 6.74 -13.47
CA THR A 118 11.65 7.31 -13.87
C THR A 118 10.52 6.31 -13.62
N LEU A 119 10.71 5.04 -13.96
CA LEU A 119 9.74 3.99 -13.66
C LEU A 119 9.52 3.85 -12.15
N GLN A 120 10.61 3.77 -11.38
CA GLN A 120 10.54 3.71 -9.92
C GLN A 120 9.76 4.89 -9.33
N HIS A 121 9.97 6.10 -9.86
CA HIS A 121 9.24 7.28 -9.44
C HIS A 121 7.74 7.14 -9.72
N ASN A 122 7.35 6.76 -10.94
CA ASN A 122 5.96 6.62 -11.33
C ASN A 122 5.25 5.55 -10.48
N GLU A 123 5.90 4.41 -10.28
CA GLU A 123 5.38 3.35 -9.41
C GLU A 123 5.23 3.82 -7.96
N LEU A 124 6.19 4.58 -7.41
CA LEU A 124 6.11 5.09 -6.04
C LEU A 124 4.94 6.04 -5.87
N VAL A 125 4.78 6.98 -6.80
CA VAL A 125 3.73 7.99 -6.73
C VAL A 125 2.35 7.34 -6.80
N ASP A 126 2.16 6.37 -7.69
CA ASP A 126 0.92 5.62 -7.83
C ASP A 126 0.63 4.77 -6.58
N ARG A 127 1.66 4.12 -6.05
CA ARG A 127 1.59 3.34 -4.81
C ARG A 127 1.13 4.18 -3.62
N GLU A 128 1.68 5.39 -3.44
CA GLU A 128 1.31 6.24 -2.31
C GLU A 128 -0.17 6.65 -2.38
N VAL A 129 -0.70 6.92 -3.57
CA VAL A 129 -2.14 7.16 -3.75
C VAL A 129 -2.95 5.90 -3.43
N GLN A 130 -2.49 4.75 -3.85
CA GLN A 130 -3.16 3.47 -3.60
C GLN A 130 -3.15 3.09 -2.10
N VAL A 131 -2.03 3.32 -1.39
CA VAL A 131 -1.94 3.11 0.08
C VAL A 131 -3.00 3.93 0.81
N VAL A 132 -3.18 5.17 0.39
CA VAL A 132 -4.21 6.06 0.96
C VAL A 132 -5.61 5.56 0.64
N ALA A 133 -5.87 5.11 -0.59
CA ALA A 133 -7.14 4.50 -0.98
C ALA A 133 -7.45 3.22 -0.19
N MET A 134 -6.41 2.39 0.08
CA MET A 134 -6.54 1.20 0.94
C MET A 134 -6.90 1.55 2.39
N GLY A 135 -6.48 2.69 2.90
CA GLY A 135 -6.82 3.18 4.24
C GLY A 135 -8.24 3.72 4.38
N SER A 136 -9.02 3.79 3.31
CA SER A 136 -10.40 4.30 3.35
C SER A 136 -11.31 3.43 4.20
N SER A 137 -12.20 4.07 4.96
CA SER A 137 -13.17 3.40 5.83
C SER A 137 -14.38 2.83 5.08
N ASN A 138 -14.66 3.29 3.85
CA ASN A 138 -15.77 2.80 3.05
C ASN A 138 -15.39 1.54 2.29
N ILE A 139 -15.69 0.38 2.88
CA ILE A 139 -15.35 -0.93 2.36
C ILE A 139 -16.63 -1.70 2.04
N TYR A 140 -16.67 -2.29 0.85
CA TYR A 140 -17.70 -3.23 0.45
C TYR A 140 -17.08 -4.62 0.29
N PHE A 141 -17.72 -5.64 0.88
CA PHE A 141 -17.31 -7.02 0.73
C PHE A 141 -18.24 -7.71 -0.26
N ALA A 142 -17.66 -8.44 -1.23
CA ALA A 142 -18.42 -9.14 -2.25
C ALA A 142 -19.53 -10.01 -1.64
N ASN A 143 -20.60 -10.19 -2.40
CA ASN A 143 -21.78 -10.96 -1.98
C ASN A 143 -22.42 -10.44 -0.67
N ASN A 144 -22.31 -9.11 -0.41
CA ASN A 144 -22.86 -8.43 0.76
C ASN A 144 -22.39 -9.03 2.10
N LYS A 145 -21.17 -9.53 2.18
CA LYS A 145 -20.56 -9.99 3.43
C LYS A 145 -20.29 -8.81 4.37
N THR A 146 -20.20 -9.10 5.66
CA THR A 146 -20.05 -8.06 6.69
C THR A 146 -18.61 -7.78 7.08
N SER A 147 -17.67 -8.67 6.72
CA SER A 147 -16.27 -8.54 7.07
C SER A 147 -15.38 -9.32 6.12
N ARG A 148 -14.10 -8.95 6.04
CA ARG A 148 -13.08 -9.71 5.31
C ARG A 148 -13.00 -11.16 5.79
N ALA A 149 -13.12 -11.41 7.09
CA ALA A 149 -13.08 -12.74 7.68
C ALA A 149 -14.24 -13.66 7.26
N SER A 150 -15.31 -13.11 6.72
CA SER A 150 -16.46 -13.90 6.22
C SER A 150 -16.40 -14.21 4.72
N LEU A 151 -15.37 -13.71 4.00
CA LEU A 151 -15.17 -13.99 2.59
C LEU A 151 -14.69 -15.44 2.40
N THR A 152 -15.25 -16.10 1.41
CA THR A 152 -14.87 -17.46 0.96
C THR A 152 -14.46 -17.43 -0.51
N GLN A 153 -13.88 -18.50 -1.02
CA GLN A 153 -13.49 -18.60 -2.43
C GLN A 153 -14.68 -18.42 -3.40
N ALA A 154 -15.91 -18.65 -2.94
CA ALA A 154 -17.12 -18.46 -3.74
C ALA A 154 -17.60 -17.00 -3.80
N ASP A 155 -17.06 -16.11 -2.96
CA ASP A 155 -17.49 -14.71 -2.86
C ASP A 155 -16.73 -13.85 -3.92
N VAL A 156 -17.02 -14.15 -5.16
CA VAL A 156 -16.52 -13.43 -6.34
C VAL A 156 -17.37 -12.17 -6.56
N ILE A 157 -16.78 -11.11 -7.09
CA ILE A 157 -17.53 -9.90 -7.43
C ILE A 157 -18.54 -10.17 -8.55
N THR A 158 -19.75 -9.65 -8.42
CA THR A 158 -20.84 -9.83 -9.36
C THR A 158 -21.36 -8.51 -9.90
N THR A 159 -22.15 -8.57 -10.97
CA THR A 159 -22.88 -7.40 -11.52
C THR A 159 -23.75 -6.72 -10.48
N ASP A 160 -24.38 -7.48 -9.59
CA ASP A 160 -25.24 -6.91 -8.55
C ASP A 160 -24.43 -6.14 -7.50
N ASP A 161 -23.22 -6.59 -7.19
CA ASP A 161 -22.32 -5.83 -6.31
C ASP A 161 -21.94 -4.49 -6.94
N VAL A 162 -21.64 -4.47 -8.24
CA VAL A 162 -21.34 -3.22 -8.97
C VAL A 162 -22.56 -2.28 -8.94
N ARG A 163 -23.77 -2.78 -9.19
CA ARG A 163 -25.00 -1.99 -9.13
C ARG A 163 -25.22 -1.36 -7.75
N ARG A 164 -24.98 -2.12 -6.68
CA ARG A 164 -25.11 -1.64 -5.29
C ARG A 164 -24.11 -0.54 -5.00
N MET A 165 -22.83 -0.70 -5.39
CA MET A 165 -21.80 0.32 -5.20
C MET A 165 -22.13 1.62 -5.93
N VAL A 166 -22.57 1.51 -7.19
CA VAL A 166 -23.00 2.68 -7.97
C VAL A 166 -24.22 3.35 -7.34
N ALA A 167 -25.18 2.57 -6.83
CA ALA A 167 -26.33 3.12 -6.12
C ALA A 167 -25.93 3.85 -4.82
N GLN A 168 -24.99 3.28 -4.05
CA GLN A 168 -24.45 3.92 -2.84
C GLN A 168 -23.75 5.25 -3.16
N LEU A 169 -22.89 5.28 -4.18
CA LEU A 169 -22.21 6.51 -4.59
C LEU A 169 -23.21 7.59 -5.07
N ARG A 170 -24.26 7.20 -5.81
CA ARG A 170 -25.33 8.11 -6.23
C ARG A 170 -26.14 8.64 -5.06
N ALA A 171 -26.49 7.76 -4.10
CA ALA A 171 -27.20 8.15 -2.89
C ALA A 171 -26.38 9.11 -2.02
N ALA A 172 -25.05 8.93 -1.99
CA ALA A 172 -24.11 9.82 -1.33
C ALA A 172 -23.91 11.16 -2.06
N GLY A 173 -24.48 11.33 -3.26
CA GLY A 173 -24.28 12.52 -4.08
C GLY A 173 -22.85 12.66 -4.61
N ALA A 174 -22.12 11.55 -4.78
CA ALA A 174 -20.75 11.58 -5.27
C ALA A 174 -20.72 12.14 -6.71
N PRO A 175 -19.89 13.16 -6.99
CA PRO A 175 -19.75 13.70 -8.33
C PRO A 175 -19.09 12.67 -9.25
N THR A 176 -19.55 12.64 -10.49
CA THR A 176 -19.01 11.75 -11.53
C THR A 176 -17.84 12.41 -12.26
N TYR A 177 -17.03 11.60 -12.92
CA TYR A 177 -16.04 12.08 -13.88
C TYR A 177 -16.73 12.49 -15.20
N GLY A 178 -15.97 12.92 -16.18
CA GLY A 178 -16.52 13.29 -17.48
C GLY A 178 -17.44 12.21 -18.08
N GLY A 179 -18.55 12.61 -18.67
CA GLY A 179 -19.53 11.67 -19.25
C GLY A 179 -20.52 11.03 -18.27
N GLY A 180 -20.61 11.54 -17.04
CA GLY A 180 -21.62 11.10 -16.06
C GLY A 180 -21.34 9.70 -15.47
N ARG A 181 -20.08 9.25 -15.47
CA ARG A 181 -19.67 7.91 -15.00
C ARG A 181 -18.70 8.01 -13.84
N TYR A 182 -18.67 6.96 -13.04
CA TYR A 182 -17.64 6.70 -12.03
C TYR A 182 -16.42 6.04 -12.67
N ARG A 183 -15.30 5.99 -11.95
CA ARG A 183 -14.10 5.25 -12.36
C ARG A 183 -13.96 4.01 -11.51
N GLY A 184 -13.71 2.87 -12.16
CA GLY A 184 -13.40 1.60 -11.51
C GLY A 184 -11.95 1.22 -11.79
N VAL A 185 -11.27 0.69 -10.77
CA VAL A 185 -9.94 0.08 -10.95
C VAL A 185 -10.02 -1.34 -10.43
N VAL A 186 -9.63 -2.28 -11.27
CA VAL A 186 -9.71 -3.71 -10.99
C VAL A 186 -8.37 -4.41 -11.25
N ASP A 187 -8.17 -5.49 -10.52
CA ASP A 187 -7.13 -6.46 -10.76
C ASP A 187 -7.49 -7.34 -11.99
N PRO A 188 -6.52 -7.82 -12.78
CA PRO A 188 -6.78 -8.68 -13.94
C PRO A 188 -7.63 -9.93 -13.67
N PHE A 189 -7.49 -10.54 -12.49
CA PHE A 189 -8.29 -11.70 -12.09
C PHE A 189 -9.76 -11.33 -11.84
N VAL A 190 -10.00 -10.22 -11.18
CA VAL A 190 -11.35 -9.67 -10.93
C VAL A 190 -12.01 -9.23 -12.23
N GLU A 191 -11.23 -8.66 -13.16
CA GLU A 191 -11.71 -8.30 -14.50
C GLU A 191 -12.24 -9.54 -15.23
N MET A 192 -11.51 -10.64 -15.16
CA MET A 192 -11.89 -11.91 -15.76
C MET A 192 -13.17 -12.49 -15.13
N ASP A 193 -13.33 -12.37 -13.80
CA ASP A 193 -14.55 -12.79 -13.11
C ASP A 193 -15.77 -11.95 -13.53
N LEU A 194 -15.63 -10.63 -13.62
CA LEU A 194 -16.70 -9.75 -14.12
C LEU A 194 -17.07 -10.04 -15.56
N SER A 195 -16.11 -10.38 -16.42
CA SER A 195 -16.37 -10.73 -17.83
C SER A 195 -17.12 -12.04 -17.99
N LYS A 196 -17.04 -12.95 -17.00
CA LYS A 196 -17.79 -14.21 -16.96
C LYS A 196 -19.25 -14.05 -16.51
N ASP A 197 -19.61 -12.94 -15.90
CA ASP A 197 -20.98 -12.72 -15.45
C ASP A 197 -21.95 -12.79 -16.64
N SER A 198 -22.99 -13.61 -16.51
CA SER A 198 -24.00 -13.83 -17.56
C SER A 198 -24.66 -12.54 -18.03
N THR A 199 -24.84 -11.57 -17.14
CA THR A 199 -25.42 -10.26 -17.47
C THR A 199 -24.50 -9.46 -18.37
N PHE A 200 -23.19 -9.53 -18.14
CA PHE A 200 -22.19 -8.89 -18.99
C PHE A 200 -22.16 -9.54 -20.38
N GLN A 201 -22.14 -10.87 -20.44
CA GLN A 201 -22.13 -11.63 -21.70
C GLN A 201 -23.40 -11.36 -22.54
N LEU A 202 -24.58 -11.33 -21.91
CA LEU A 202 -25.84 -11.01 -22.60
C LEU A 202 -25.85 -9.57 -23.13
N ALA A 203 -25.32 -8.61 -22.36
CA ALA A 203 -25.18 -7.22 -22.82
C ALA A 203 -24.24 -7.11 -24.04
N GLY A 204 -23.16 -7.89 -24.07
CA GLY A 204 -22.22 -7.98 -25.18
C GLY A 204 -22.85 -8.51 -26.48
N VAL A 205 -23.85 -9.38 -26.40
CA VAL A 205 -24.60 -9.88 -27.56
C VAL A 205 -25.42 -8.78 -28.24
N TYR A 206 -25.91 -7.81 -27.49
CA TYR A 206 -26.73 -6.69 -27.98
C TYR A 206 -25.95 -5.42 -28.31
N SER A 207 -24.72 -5.30 -27.84
CA SER A 207 -23.85 -4.17 -28.14
C SER A 207 -22.54 -4.68 -28.76
N GLN A 208 -21.89 -4.05 -29.58
CA GLN A 208 -20.66 -4.32 -30.30
C GLN A 208 -19.79 -5.52 -29.85
N VAL A 209 -19.63 -6.48 -30.74
CA VAL A 209 -18.83 -7.74 -30.56
C VAL A 209 -17.34 -7.50 -30.26
N GLU A 210 -16.78 -6.29 -30.48
CA GLU A 210 -15.36 -5.99 -30.26
C GLU A 210 -14.97 -6.05 -28.78
N THR A 211 -15.78 -5.53 -27.87
CA THR A 211 -15.51 -5.54 -26.43
C THR A 211 -15.40 -6.96 -25.86
N LEU A 212 -16.12 -7.90 -26.44
CA LEU A 212 -16.07 -9.31 -26.02
C LEU A 212 -14.82 -10.05 -26.54
N LYS A 213 -14.24 -9.58 -27.65
CA LYS A 213 -13.04 -10.17 -28.23
C LYS A 213 -11.76 -9.75 -27.51
N ASP A 214 -11.74 -8.53 -27.01
CA ASP A 214 -10.54 -7.96 -26.35
C ASP A 214 -10.48 -8.26 -24.84
N ALA A 215 -11.52 -8.94 -24.28
CA ALA A 215 -11.67 -9.26 -22.86
C ALA A 215 -11.58 -8.02 -21.94
N ASP A 216 -11.80 -6.83 -22.49
CA ASP A 216 -11.81 -5.57 -21.75
C ASP A 216 -13.25 -5.23 -21.33
N ILE A 217 -13.49 -5.03 -20.03
CA ILE A 217 -14.81 -4.63 -19.51
C ILE A 217 -15.20 -3.24 -20.02
N GLY A 218 -14.23 -2.36 -20.22
CA GLY A 218 -14.42 -1.02 -20.72
C GLY A 218 -15.45 -0.23 -19.91
N ARG A 219 -16.57 0.13 -20.53
CA ARG A 219 -17.64 0.94 -19.93
C ARG A 219 -18.85 0.09 -19.60
N TRP A 220 -19.10 -0.13 -18.31
CA TRP A 220 -20.19 -0.99 -17.88
C TRP A 220 -20.82 -0.55 -16.58
N MET A 221 -22.15 -0.65 -16.47
CA MET A 221 -22.95 -0.31 -15.27
C MET A 221 -22.70 1.09 -14.68
N GLY A 222 -22.39 2.09 -15.54
CA GLY A 222 -22.15 3.45 -15.09
C GLY A 222 -20.74 3.69 -14.55
N VAL A 223 -19.83 2.74 -14.77
CA VAL A 223 -18.43 2.79 -14.38
C VAL A 223 -17.56 2.66 -15.63
N ASP A 224 -16.52 3.48 -15.74
CA ASP A 224 -15.43 3.30 -16.68
C ASP A 224 -14.35 2.47 -15.96
N TRP A 225 -14.15 1.25 -16.38
CA TRP A 225 -13.21 0.32 -15.77
C TRP A 225 -11.80 0.49 -16.34
N MET A 226 -10.82 0.41 -15.46
CA MET A 226 -9.41 0.44 -15.78
C MET A 226 -8.73 -0.72 -15.08
N ARG A 227 -7.88 -1.43 -15.81
CA ARG A 227 -7.07 -2.51 -15.28
C ARG A 227 -5.81 -1.95 -14.64
N SER A 228 -5.40 -2.53 -13.53
CA SER A 228 -4.09 -2.30 -12.93
C SER A 228 -3.50 -3.62 -12.43
N ASN A 229 -2.32 -3.95 -12.89
CA ASN A 229 -1.55 -5.11 -12.43
C ASN A 229 -0.75 -4.80 -11.15
N TYR A 230 -0.94 -3.61 -10.58
CA TYR A 230 -0.22 -3.13 -9.40
C TYR A 230 -1.03 -3.22 -8.10
N ILE A 231 -2.27 -3.72 -8.16
CA ILE A 231 -3.12 -3.87 -6.98
C ILE A 231 -2.62 -5.07 -6.15
N PRO A 232 -2.39 -4.89 -4.83
CA PRO A 232 -1.93 -5.98 -3.98
C PRO A 232 -3.05 -7.00 -3.75
N ILE A 233 -2.67 -8.29 -3.78
CA ILE A 233 -3.52 -9.40 -3.37
C ILE A 233 -3.22 -9.70 -1.91
N ILE A 234 -4.24 -9.75 -1.05
CA ILE A 234 -4.08 -10.10 0.36
C ILE A 234 -4.23 -11.61 0.49
N THR A 235 -3.14 -12.29 0.83
CA THR A 235 -3.11 -13.74 1.04
C THR A 235 -2.79 -14.06 2.49
N LEU A 236 -3.28 -15.22 2.96
CA LEU A 236 -2.92 -15.71 4.28
C LEU A 236 -1.45 -16.19 4.29
N MET A 237 -0.66 -15.67 5.22
CA MET A 237 0.70 -16.15 5.41
C MET A 237 0.70 -17.47 6.18
N ASN A 238 1.56 -18.41 5.81
CA ASN A 238 1.73 -19.63 6.56
C ASN A 238 2.18 -19.32 8.01
N ALA A 239 1.48 -19.88 9.01
CA ALA A 239 1.76 -19.68 10.43
C ALA A 239 3.20 -20.06 10.82
N ALA A 240 3.85 -20.95 10.06
CA ALA A 240 5.25 -21.33 10.28
C ALA A 240 6.26 -20.18 10.09
N TYR A 241 5.87 -19.09 9.42
CA TYR A 241 6.76 -17.96 9.16
C TYR A 241 6.94 -17.01 10.35
N ALA A 242 6.06 -17.06 11.33
CA ALA A 242 6.12 -16.20 12.50
C ALA A 242 5.61 -16.90 13.75
N PRO A 243 6.28 -17.95 14.23
CA PRO A 243 5.88 -18.61 15.46
C PRO A 243 6.12 -17.67 16.64
N ALA A 244 5.05 -17.36 17.39
CA ALA A 244 5.10 -16.61 18.62
C ALA A 244 4.93 -17.55 19.81
N THR A 245 5.86 -17.51 20.75
CA THR A 245 5.85 -18.33 21.96
C THR A 245 6.09 -17.48 23.20
N ALA A 246 5.68 -17.98 24.37
CA ALA A 246 6.04 -17.37 25.63
C ALA A 246 7.49 -17.72 26.00
N ASP A 247 8.29 -16.73 26.42
CA ASP A 247 9.60 -16.93 27.00
C ASP A 247 9.62 -16.34 28.41
N THR A 248 9.87 -17.19 29.41
CA THR A 248 9.93 -16.83 30.83
C THR A 248 11.34 -16.49 31.32
N THR A 249 12.35 -16.62 30.45
CA THR A 249 13.76 -16.41 30.81
C THR A 249 14.08 -14.90 30.78
N ALA A 250 14.05 -14.25 31.93
CA ALA A 250 14.25 -12.80 32.08
C ALA A 250 15.58 -12.27 31.50
N GLY A 251 16.60 -13.10 31.34
CA GLY A 251 17.86 -12.73 30.69
C GLY A 251 17.76 -12.48 29.18
N ASN A 252 16.70 -12.97 28.54
CA ASN A 252 16.48 -12.83 27.09
C ASN A 252 15.86 -11.50 26.69
N TRP A 253 15.24 -10.77 27.63
CA TRP A 253 14.65 -9.43 27.41
C TRP A 253 15.08 -8.46 28.51
N THR A 254 16.33 -8.10 28.53
CA THR A 254 16.90 -7.20 29.55
C THR A 254 16.37 -5.78 29.40
N GLY A 255 15.98 -5.18 30.54
CA GLY A 255 15.51 -3.80 30.62
C GLY A 255 14.00 -3.58 30.38
N GLY A 256 13.23 -4.60 30.04
CA GLY A 256 11.79 -4.54 29.90
C GLY A 256 11.03 -5.29 30.98
N THR A 257 9.78 -4.89 31.23
CA THR A 257 8.86 -5.59 32.13
C THR A 257 8.07 -6.64 31.33
N GLY A 258 8.11 -7.92 31.77
CA GLY A 258 7.31 -8.97 31.16
C GLY A 258 5.80 -8.77 31.31
N PHE A 259 5.04 -9.44 30.48
CA PHE A 259 3.58 -9.52 30.65
C PHE A 259 3.22 -10.30 31.90
N GLY A 260 2.15 -9.89 32.59
CA GLY A 260 1.72 -10.53 33.82
C GLY A 260 1.33 -12.01 33.63
N ALA A 261 1.51 -12.79 34.70
CA ALA A 261 1.13 -14.20 34.74
C ALA A 261 -0.35 -14.38 34.40
N GLY A 262 -0.69 -15.39 33.60
CA GLY A 262 -2.04 -15.70 33.16
C GLY A 262 -2.65 -14.75 32.14
N SER A 263 -1.94 -13.71 31.70
CA SER A 263 -2.43 -12.80 30.68
C SER A 263 -2.23 -13.37 29.27
N THR A 264 -3.05 -12.92 28.34
CA THR A 264 -2.97 -13.32 26.91
C THR A 264 -2.51 -12.14 26.08
N VAL A 265 -1.50 -12.34 25.24
CA VAL A 265 -1.04 -11.41 24.21
C VAL A 265 -1.27 -12.06 22.86
N ARG A 266 -1.89 -11.35 21.96
CA ARG A 266 -2.18 -11.84 20.61
C ARG A 266 -1.21 -11.19 19.62
N VAL A 267 -0.65 -12.02 18.75
CA VAL A 267 0.36 -11.60 17.79
C VAL A 267 -0.05 -12.01 16.39
N VAL A 268 0.11 -11.07 15.46
CA VAL A 268 -0.06 -11.29 14.02
C VAL A 268 1.16 -10.72 13.32
N THR A 269 1.63 -11.41 12.32
CA THR A 269 2.68 -10.91 11.43
C THR A 269 2.15 -10.76 10.01
N THR A 270 2.62 -9.75 9.31
CA THR A 270 2.36 -9.55 7.89
C THR A 270 3.67 -9.51 7.14
N LYS A 271 3.65 -9.91 5.87
CA LYS A 271 4.79 -9.78 4.98
C LYS A 271 4.54 -8.60 4.04
N MET A 272 5.57 -7.78 3.85
CA MET A 272 5.54 -6.73 2.84
C MET A 272 6.03 -7.29 1.51
N ASP A 273 5.29 -7.01 0.45
CA ASP A 273 5.76 -7.26 -0.90
C ASP A 273 6.94 -6.32 -1.20
N PRO A 274 8.13 -6.84 -1.53
CA PRO A 274 9.31 -6.02 -1.79
C PRO A 274 9.17 -5.14 -3.03
N LEU A 275 8.30 -5.53 -3.96
CA LEU A 275 8.08 -4.83 -5.21
C LEU A 275 7.07 -3.69 -5.06
N THR A 276 5.96 -3.95 -4.39
CA THR A 276 4.88 -2.98 -4.22
C THR A 276 4.97 -2.21 -2.91
N GLY A 277 5.62 -2.79 -1.88
CA GLY A 277 5.66 -2.24 -0.53
C GLY A 277 4.35 -2.36 0.24
N PHE A 278 3.37 -3.10 -0.28
CA PHE A 278 2.11 -3.38 0.40
C PHE A 278 2.20 -4.59 1.34
N GLU A 279 1.31 -4.65 2.31
CA GLU A 279 1.13 -5.81 3.16
C GLU A 279 0.16 -6.78 2.49
N THR A 280 0.70 -7.82 1.88
CA THR A 280 -0.11 -8.75 1.09
C THR A 280 -0.37 -10.08 1.77
N GLN A 281 0.45 -10.45 2.75
CA GLN A 281 0.36 -11.74 3.45
C GLN A 281 0.15 -11.53 4.94
N ILE A 282 -0.79 -12.27 5.51
CA ILE A 282 -1.21 -12.18 6.91
C ILE A 282 -1.04 -13.55 7.56
N SER A 283 -0.37 -13.63 8.73
CA SER A 283 -0.33 -14.86 9.52
C SER A 283 -1.63 -15.08 10.27
N THR A 284 -1.88 -16.34 10.66
CA THR A 284 -2.91 -16.63 11.65
C THR A 284 -2.58 -15.91 12.96
N GLU A 285 -3.58 -15.37 13.64
CA GLU A 285 -3.40 -14.77 14.96
C GLU A 285 -3.00 -15.84 15.97
N THR A 286 -1.87 -15.62 16.64
CA THR A 286 -1.38 -16.50 17.70
C THR A 286 -1.64 -15.88 19.06
N ALA A 287 -2.39 -16.56 19.92
CA ALA A 287 -2.57 -16.18 21.31
C ALA A 287 -1.47 -16.80 22.17
N VAL A 288 -0.69 -15.96 22.83
CA VAL A 288 0.41 -16.37 23.72
C VAL A 288 0.00 -16.10 25.16
N THR A 289 -0.01 -17.15 25.98
CA THR A 289 -0.37 -17.09 27.40
C THR A 289 0.63 -17.94 28.21
N ASN A 290 0.99 -17.51 29.41
CA ASN A 290 1.82 -18.29 30.33
C ASN A 290 1.37 -18.10 31.77
N ALA A 291 1.54 -19.12 32.60
CA ALA A 291 1.24 -19.10 34.04
C ALA A 291 2.22 -18.22 34.86
N ALA A 292 3.43 -17.97 34.34
CA ALA A 292 4.41 -17.05 34.91
C ALA A 292 4.50 -15.75 34.09
N ALA A 293 5.13 -14.72 34.62
CA ALA A 293 5.47 -13.51 33.86
C ALA A 293 6.38 -13.89 32.67
N PHE A 294 6.10 -13.34 31.48
CA PHE A 294 6.74 -13.74 30.23
C PHE A 294 6.94 -12.56 29.26
N ALA A 295 7.88 -12.72 28.34
CA ALA A 295 7.94 -11.95 27.11
C ALA A 295 7.40 -12.80 25.94
N VAL A 296 6.88 -12.15 24.91
CA VAL A 296 6.50 -12.85 23.68
C VAL A 296 7.72 -12.95 22.78
N LYS A 297 8.21 -14.17 22.58
CA LYS A 297 9.32 -14.47 21.67
C LYS A 297 8.78 -14.78 20.28
N ILE A 298 9.25 -14.03 19.28
CA ILE A 298 8.93 -14.26 17.89
C ILE A 298 10.22 -14.62 17.16
N THR A 299 10.26 -15.81 16.57
CA THR A 299 11.41 -16.28 15.81
C THR A 299 11.05 -16.32 14.32
N MET A 300 11.74 -15.49 13.54
CA MET A 300 11.65 -15.48 12.09
C MET A 300 12.85 -16.21 11.54
N GLY A 301 12.64 -17.28 10.80
CA GLY A 301 13.75 -18.03 10.23
C GLY A 301 13.41 -19.46 9.86
N GLY A 302 14.39 -20.18 9.34
CA GLY A 302 14.26 -21.54 8.86
C GLY A 302 14.12 -21.65 7.34
N ALA A 303 14.17 -22.88 6.82
CA ALA A 303 14.19 -23.16 5.38
C ALA A 303 12.90 -22.75 4.63
N THR A 304 11.83 -22.50 5.34
CA THR A 304 10.51 -22.22 4.77
C THR A 304 10.07 -20.76 4.87
N ALA A 305 10.74 -19.92 5.67
CA ALA A 305 10.41 -18.51 5.77
C ALA A 305 11.01 -17.74 4.59
N PRO A 306 10.22 -17.16 3.69
CA PRO A 306 10.77 -16.37 2.59
C PRO A 306 11.44 -15.11 3.12
N THR A 307 12.55 -14.72 2.49
CA THR A 307 13.22 -13.44 2.77
C THR A 307 12.28 -12.27 2.51
N GLY A 308 12.40 -11.21 3.28
CA GLY A 308 11.58 -10.02 3.10
C GLY A 308 11.47 -9.16 4.36
N THR A 309 10.66 -8.13 4.25
CA THR A 309 10.30 -7.27 5.39
C THR A 309 8.96 -7.72 5.96
N TYR A 310 8.95 -7.93 7.26
CA TYR A 310 7.76 -8.33 8.01
C TYR A 310 7.40 -7.22 8.99
N LYS A 311 6.10 -7.04 9.22
CA LYS A 311 5.57 -6.21 10.30
C LYS A 311 4.98 -7.12 11.37
N VAL A 312 5.25 -6.82 12.61
CA VAL A 312 4.73 -7.55 13.78
C VAL A 312 3.72 -6.67 14.48
N TYR A 313 2.53 -7.18 14.63
CA TYR A 313 1.42 -6.57 15.35
C TYR A 313 1.18 -7.36 16.63
N ALA A 314 0.98 -6.68 17.74
CA ALA A 314 0.66 -7.31 19.02
C ALA A 314 -0.41 -6.51 19.77
N THR A 315 -1.15 -7.20 20.64
CA THR A 315 -2.08 -6.56 21.57
C THR A 315 -1.36 -6.21 22.87
N LEU A 316 -1.92 -5.26 23.60
CA LEU A 316 -1.61 -5.11 25.02
C LEU A 316 -2.06 -6.35 25.80
N GLN A 317 -1.59 -6.47 27.03
CA GLN A 317 -1.98 -7.54 27.95
C GLN A 317 -3.51 -7.64 28.07
N GLY A 318 -4.06 -8.84 27.84
CA GLY A 318 -5.51 -9.06 27.85
C GLY A 318 -6.24 -8.57 26.58
N GLY A 319 -5.54 -8.29 25.50
CA GLY A 319 -6.12 -7.78 24.26
C GLY A 319 -7.08 -8.76 23.56
N VAL A 320 -8.03 -8.18 22.83
CA VAL A 320 -9.09 -8.91 22.09
C VAL A 320 -8.59 -9.28 20.70
N THR A 321 -9.15 -10.36 20.13
CA THR A 321 -8.89 -10.79 18.74
C THR A 321 -9.14 -9.63 17.75
N GLY A 322 -8.20 -9.44 16.83
CA GLY A 322 -8.30 -8.41 15.80
C GLY A 322 -7.95 -6.98 16.23
N THR A 323 -7.47 -6.77 17.48
CA THR A 323 -7.07 -5.45 17.97
C THR A 323 -5.54 -5.25 18.07
N ALA A 324 -4.76 -6.16 17.49
CA ALA A 324 -3.30 -6.07 17.49
C ALA A 324 -2.82 -4.84 16.71
N THR A 325 -1.91 -4.08 17.31
CA THR A 325 -1.33 -2.86 16.73
C THR A 325 0.12 -3.09 16.31
N LEU A 326 0.59 -2.34 15.31
CA LEU A 326 1.95 -2.46 14.79
C LEU A 326 2.97 -2.13 15.88
N GLN A 327 3.89 -3.07 16.14
CA GLN A 327 4.96 -2.90 17.13
C GLN A 327 6.31 -2.70 16.45
N VAL A 328 6.64 -3.53 15.48
CA VAL A 328 7.98 -3.51 14.87
C VAL A 328 7.96 -3.98 13.41
N ARG A 329 8.95 -3.52 12.65
CA ARG A 329 9.26 -4.01 11.30
C ARG A 329 10.57 -4.77 11.34
N ILE A 330 10.57 -6.00 10.82
CA ILE A 330 11.72 -6.88 10.78
C ILE A 330 12.08 -7.16 9.33
N ARG A 331 13.35 -7.02 8.99
CA ARG A 331 13.87 -7.50 7.70
C ARG A 331 14.47 -8.89 7.91
N HIS A 332 13.82 -9.90 7.37
CA HIS A 332 14.30 -11.26 7.41
C HIS A 332 15.22 -11.56 6.22
N THR A 333 16.45 -11.98 6.51
CA THR A 333 17.45 -12.36 5.52
C THR A 333 17.85 -13.81 5.77
N ALA A 334 17.48 -14.73 4.88
CA ALA A 334 17.93 -16.11 4.97
C ALA A 334 19.48 -16.19 4.80
N PRO A 335 20.16 -17.09 5.49
CA PRO A 335 19.70 -18.21 6.34
C PRO A 335 19.58 -17.87 7.84
N ASN A 336 19.69 -16.63 8.24
CA ASN A 336 19.75 -16.25 9.65
C ASN A 336 18.34 -16.23 10.27
N SER A 337 18.21 -16.85 11.43
CA SER A 337 17.02 -16.74 12.28
C SER A 337 17.07 -15.44 13.04
N GLU A 338 16.07 -14.60 12.89
CA GLU A 338 15.91 -13.39 13.68
C GLU A 338 14.91 -13.67 14.81
N THR A 339 15.30 -13.33 16.03
CA THR A 339 14.45 -13.46 17.20
C THR A 339 14.25 -12.10 17.83
N ILE A 340 13.01 -11.73 18.05
CA ILE A 340 12.64 -10.53 18.77
C ILE A 340 11.79 -10.85 19.98
N TYR A 341 11.83 -9.98 20.98
CA TYR A 341 11.04 -10.07 22.18
C TYR A 341 10.10 -8.87 22.30
N LEU A 342 8.82 -9.14 22.53
CA LEU A 342 7.85 -8.11 22.89
C LEU A 342 7.62 -8.14 24.38
N VAL A 343 7.65 -6.97 25.02
CA VAL A 343 7.55 -6.79 26.48
C VAL A 343 6.43 -5.80 26.82
N ALA A 344 5.90 -5.87 28.04
CA ALA A 344 4.77 -5.04 28.48
C ALA A 344 5.15 -3.60 28.78
N GLY A 345 6.41 -3.36 29.18
CA GLY A 345 6.86 -2.02 29.59
C GLY A 345 8.36 -1.96 29.83
N GLY A 346 8.86 -0.77 30.23
CA GLY A 346 10.29 -0.53 30.38
C GLY A 346 10.96 -0.12 29.06
N ASN A 347 12.19 0.38 29.13
CA ASN A 347 12.98 0.70 27.95
C ASN A 347 14.01 -0.43 27.74
N PRO A 348 13.87 -1.28 26.72
CA PRO A 348 14.83 -2.34 26.47
C PRO A 348 16.20 -1.72 26.15
N THR A 349 17.22 -2.07 26.91
CA THR A 349 18.56 -1.47 26.83
C THR A 349 19.47 -2.23 25.87
N THR A 350 19.16 -3.46 25.54
CA THR A 350 20.00 -4.30 24.67
C THR A 350 19.17 -5.25 23.81
N GLY A 351 19.59 -5.39 22.57
CA GLY A 351 19.06 -6.41 21.66
C GLY A 351 17.78 -5.99 20.95
N THR A 352 16.97 -6.97 20.66
CA THR A 352 15.78 -6.91 19.81
C THR A 352 14.47 -6.94 20.61
N ALA A 353 14.47 -6.37 21.81
CA ALA A 353 13.26 -6.28 22.65
C ALA A 353 12.50 -4.96 22.38
N PHE A 354 11.19 -5.05 22.25
CA PHE A 354 10.31 -3.92 21.96
C PHE A 354 9.16 -3.86 22.96
N VAL A 355 8.84 -2.64 23.39
CA VAL A 355 7.69 -2.39 24.28
C VAL A 355 6.41 -2.40 23.44
N VAL A 356 5.43 -3.19 23.86
CA VAL A 356 4.12 -3.23 23.22
C VAL A 356 3.32 -1.98 23.60
N THR A 357 2.93 -1.21 22.60
CA THR A 357 2.13 0.01 22.75
C THR A 357 0.81 -0.15 22.01
N GLY A 358 -0.27 0.45 22.50
CA GLY A 358 -1.57 0.43 21.83
C GLY A 358 -1.75 1.47 20.73
N SER A 359 -0.71 2.23 20.36
CA SER A 359 -0.82 3.45 19.54
C SER A 359 -0.48 3.28 18.04
N GLY A 360 -0.18 2.07 17.60
CA GLY A 360 0.11 1.80 16.18
C GLY A 360 -1.15 1.52 15.34
N PRO A 361 -1.02 1.47 13.99
CA PRO A 361 -2.10 1.00 13.14
C PRO A 361 -2.48 -0.45 13.49
N VAL A 362 -3.78 -0.74 13.42
CA VAL A 362 -4.32 -2.08 13.73
C VAL A 362 -3.95 -3.08 12.63
N ALA A 363 -3.69 -4.32 13.01
CA ALA A 363 -3.43 -5.39 12.06
C ALA A 363 -4.61 -5.58 11.10
N PRO A 364 -4.35 -5.86 9.81
CA PRO A 364 -5.40 -6.26 8.90
C PRO A 364 -6.13 -7.51 9.43
N PRO A 365 -7.46 -7.61 9.29
CA PRO A 365 -8.18 -8.81 9.71
C PRO A 365 -7.70 -10.04 8.92
N VAL A 366 -7.52 -11.16 9.61
CA VAL A 366 -7.11 -12.43 9.00
C VAL A 366 -8.27 -13.00 8.18
N PRO A 367 -8.09 -13.30 6.88
CA PRO A 367 -9.12 -13.97 6.10
C PRO A 367 -9.29 -15.43 6.57
N PRO A 368 -10.50 -16.03 6.44
CA PRO A 368 -10.70 -17.44 6.71
C PRO A 368 -9.93 -18.27 5.68
N SER A 369 -9.12 -19.22 6.12
CA SER A 369 -8.38 -20.20 5.32
C SER A 369 -7.98 -19.78 3.89
N ALA A 370 -6.70 -19.56 3.65
CA ALA A 370 -6.01 -19.50 2.34
C ALA A 370 -6.74 -18.88 1.12
N VAL A 371 -7.70 -17.99 1.34
CA VAL A 371 -8.41 -17.29 0.26
C VAL A 371 -7.60 -16.06 -0.13
N ASN A 372 -7.25 -15.95 -1.40
CA ASN A 372 -6.69 -14.73 -1.96
C ASN A 372 -7.78 -13.66 -2.07
N ILE A 373 -7.56 -12.54 -1.41
CA ILE A 373 -8.48 -11.40 -1.45
C ILE A 373 -7.95 -10.37 -2.42
N HIS A 374 -8.72 -10.15 -3.46
CA HIS A 374 -8.47 -9.15 -4.47
C HIS A 374 -9.17 -7.86 -4.11
N ILE A 375 -8.47 -6.74 -4.33
CA ILE A 375 -8.97 -5.41 -4.01
C ILE A 375 -9.34 -4.71 -5.31
N SER A 376 -10.52 -4.14 -5.35
CA SER A 376 -10.99 -3.29 -6.44
C SER A 376 -11.50 -1.97 -5.88
N TYR A 377 -11.63 -0.96 -6.72
CA TYR A 377 -12.11 0.35 -6.32
C TYR A 377 -13.16 0.85 -7.29
N VAL A 378 -14.21 1.47 -6.75
CA VAL A 378 -15.16 2.28 -7.53
C VAL A 378 -15.21 3.67 -6.91
N MET A 379 -14.90 4.69 -7.69
CA MET A 379 -14.72 6.03 -7.15
C MET A 379 -15.35 7.12 -8.00
N GLY A 380 -15.87 8.14 -7.33
CA GLY A 380 -16.29 9.40 -7.90
C GLY A 380 -15.17 10.45 -7.85
N ARG A 381 -15.37 11.53 -8.56
CA ARG A 381 -14.46 12.67 -8.53
C ARG A 381 -14.41 13.27 -7.10
N GLY A 382 -13.22 13.72 -6.68
CA GLY A 382 -13.03 14.26 -5.33
C GLY A 382 -12.94 13.21 -4.22
N TYR A 383 -12.79 11.93 -4.56
CA TYR A 383 -12.46 10.87 -3.59
C TYR A 383 -11.00 10.97 -3.16
N LEU A 384 -10.07 10.93 -4.11
CA LEU A 384 -8.63 11.00 -3.89
C LEU A 384 -8.09 12.38 -4.25
N GLY A 385 -7.16 12.88 -3.46
CA GLY A 385 -6.39 14.08 -3.70
C GLY A 385 -4.91 13.81 -3.68
N ALA A 386 -4.16 14.56 -4.47
CA ALA A 386 -2.71 14.54 -4.47
C ALA A 386 -2.17 15.97 -4.50
N THR A 387 -1.34 16.31 -3.53
CA THR A 387 -0.74 17.64 -3.43
C THR A 387 0.76 17.53 -3.64
N GLN A 388 1.30 18.43 -4.45
CA GLN A 388 2.74 18.55 -4.70
C GLN A 388 3.23 19.99 -4.48
N LEU A 389 4.45 20.13 -3.96
CA LEU A 389 5.14 21.41 -3.83
C LEU A 389 6.09 21.66 -4.99
N ASP A 390 6.84 20.64 -5.35
CA ASP A 390 7.82 20.66 -6.44
C ASP A 390 7.51 19.50 -7.40
N ALA A 391 7.61 19.77 -8.69
CA ALA A 391 7.54 18.73 -9.71
C ALA A 391 8.76 17.80 -9.60
N LEU A 392 8.70 16.66 -10.27
CA LEU A 392 9.81 15.74 -10.36
C LEU A 392 11.08 16.46 -10.83
N LYS A 393 12.16 16.34 -10.06
CA LYS A 393 13.50 16.82 -10.42
C LYS A 393 14.43 15.63 -10.54
N THR A 394 14.98 15.45 -11.71
CA THR A 394 16.03 14.45 -11.99
C THR A 394 17.39 15.10 -12.01
N TYR A 395 18.35 14.44 -11.42
CA TYR A 395 19.73 14.91 -11.32
C TYR A 395 20.65 13.85 -11.92
N VAL A 396 21.59 14.29 -12.73
CA VAL A 396 22.73 13.48 -13.16
C VAL A 396 23.98 14.25 -12.81
N VAL A 397 24.78 13.72 -11.90
CA VAL A 397 26.04 14.29 -11.47
C VAL A 397 27.14 13.43 -12.09
N PRO A 398 27.86 13.94 -13.09
CA PRO A 398 28.99 13.23 -13.65
C PRO A 398 30.12 13.07 -12.61
N ALA A 399 31.01 12.15 -12.84
CA ALA A 399 32.16 11.94 -11.99
C ALA A 399 33.03 13.23 -11.98
N THR A 400 33.11 13.88 -10.82
CA THR A 400 33.90 15.08 -10.56
C THR A 400 34.64 14.92 -9.26
N ALA A 401 35.90 15.39 -9.24
CA ALA A 401 36.71 15.33 -8.04
C ALA A 401 36.08 16.15 -6.93
N SER A 402 35.89 15.54 -5.77
CA SER A 402 35.29 16.14 -4.57
C SER A 402 35.99 15.59 -3.33
N GLU A 403 35.74 16.20 -2.16
CA GLU A 403 36.27 15.71 -0.90
C GLU A 403 35.85 14.24 -0.60
N SER A 404 34.65 13.85 -1.00
CA SER A 404 34.13 12.47 -0.82
C SER A 404 34.52 11.51 -1.96
N ASP A 405 35.03 12.02 -3.09
CA ASP A 405 35.45 11.24 -4.26
C ASP A 405 36.62 11.96 -4.95
N PRO A 406 37.86 11.91 -4.38
CA PRO A 406 39.00 12.67 -4.88
C PRO A 406 39.46 12.26 -6.29
N LEU A 407 39.17 11.02 -6.69
CA LEU A 407 39.57 10.47 -7.98
C LEU A 407 38.47 10.53 -9.04
N ALA A 408 37.33 11.13 -8.72
CA ALA A 408 36.17 11.25 -9.64
C ALA A 408 35.70 9.89 -10.21
N GLN A 409 35.60 8.88 -9.37
CA GLN A 409 35.27 7.50 -9.79
C GLN A 409 33.79 7.18 -9.84
N ARG A 410 32.90 8.13 -9.50
CA ARG A 410 31.46 7.86 -9.33
C ARG A 410 30.59 8.84 -10.10
N THR A 411 29.81 8.31 -11.04
CA THR A 411 28.68 9.02 -11.64
C THR A 411 27.41 8.69 -10.86
N LYS A 412 26.61 9.70 -10.53
CA LYS A 412 25.36 9.53 -9.76
C LYS A 412 24.19 10.01 -10.60
N ALA A 413 23.13 9.21 -10.64
CA ALA A 413 21.84 9.61 -11.17
C ALA A 413 20.78 9.50 -10.05
N GLY A 414 19.86 10.44 -9.97
CA GLY A 414 18.84 10.41 -8.93
C GLY A 414 17.66 11.30 -9.25
N TRP A 415 16.60 11.14 -8.48
CA TRP A 415 15.41 11.98 -8.53
C TRP A 415 14.94 12.35 -7.13
N LYS A 416 14.21 13.44 -7.05
CA LYS A 416 13.45 13.81 -5.83
C LYS A 416 12.18 14.55 -6.18
N GLN A 417 11.16 14.37 -5.32
CA GLN A 417 9.88 15.07 -5.39
C GLN A 417 9.31 15.25 -3.98
N MET A 418 8.52 16.30 -3.78
CA MET A 418 7.72 16.52 -2.57
C MET A 418 6.25 16.43 -2.91
N PHE A 419 5.57 15.42 -2.37
CA PHE A 419 4.14 15.23 -2.57
C PHE A 419 3.49 14.52 -1.38
N LYS A 420 2.16 14.55 -1.34
CA LYS A 420 1.33 13.78 -0.42
C LYS A 420 0.02 13.41 -1.11
N ALA A 421 -0.39 12.16 -0.93
CA ALA A 421 -1.72 11.69 -1.29
C ALA A 421 -2.63 11.68 -0.06
N LEU A 422 -3.93 11.88 -0.25
CA LEU A 422 -4.92 11.86 0.83
C LEU A 422 -6.30 11.49 0.28
N VAL A 423 -7.19 11.01 1.17
CA VAL A 423 -8.62 10.86 0.87
C VAL A 423 -9.29 12.19 1.18
N LEU A 424 -9.88 12.85 0.16
CA LEU A 424 -10.60 14.11 0.32
C LEU A 424 -11.99 13.87 0.91
N ASN A 425 -12.71 12.89 0.39
CA ASN A 425 -14.02 12.50 0.90
C ASN A 425 -14.19 10.98 0.83
N PRO A 426 -14.17 10.26 1.97
CA PRO A 426 -14.25 8.80 1.98
C PRO A 426 -15.58 8.26 1.45
N VAL A 427 -16.65 9.06 1.46
CA VAL A 427 -17.98 8.63 0.99
C VAL A 427 -18.08 8.59 -0.55
N PHE A 428 -17.17 9.28 -1.25
CA PHE A 428 -17.15 9.35 -2.71
C PHE A 428 -16.39 8.19 -3.39
N GLY A 429 -15.88 7.26 -2.62
CA GLY A 429 -15.23 6.06 -3.14
C GLY A 429 -15.52 4.85 -2.29
N THR A 430 -15.53 3.69 -2.90
CA THR A 430 -15.73 2.40 -2.24
C THR A 430 -14.59 1.47 -2.61
N ARG A 431 -13.94 0.92 -1.60
CA ARG A 431 -13.00 -0.20 -1.75
C ARG A 431 -13.79 -1.49 -1.71
N VAL A 432 -13.57 -2.34 -2.68
CA VAL A 432 -14.21 -3.66 -2.79
C VAL A 432 -13.19 -4.73 -2.48
N GLU A 433 -13.58 -5.67 -1.64
CA GLU A 433 -12.79 -6.86 -1.34
C GLU A 433 -13.57 -8.09 -1.76
N SER A 434 -12.99 -8.89 -2.64
CA SER A 434 -13.59 -10.12 -3.17
C SER A 434 -12.57 -11.24 -3.28
N ALA A 435 -13.02 -12.48 -3.32
CA ALA A 435 -12.24 -13.57 -3.86
C ALA A 435 -12.21 -13.50 -5.40
N SER A 436 -11.39 -14.32 -6.02
CA SER A 436 -11.43 -14.56 -7.46
C SER A 436 -11.51 -16.05 -7.73
N ALA A 437 -12.25 -16.44 -8.77
CA ALA A 437 -12.33 -17.83 -9.23
C ALA A 437 -11.00 -18.31 -9.85
N PHE A 438 -10.09 -17.40 -10.20
CA PHE A 438 -8.84 -17.65 -10.91
C PHE A 438 -7.59 -17.35 -10.07
N GLY A 439 -7.73 -16.67 -8.92
CA GLY A 439 -6.62 -16.21 -8.09
C GLY A 439 -6.39 -17.03 -6.82
#